data_23b802c7d4aae0106e7f2d09827739f1
#
_entry.id   23b802c7d4aae0106e7f2d09827739f1
#
_cell.length_a   1.000
_cell.length_b   1.000
_cell.length_c   1.000
_cell.angle_alpha   90.00
_cell.angle_beta   90.00
_cell.angle_gamma   90.00
#
_symmetry.space_group_name_H-M   'P 1'
#
loop_
_entity.id
_entity.type
_entity.pdbx_description
1 polymer ?
#
loop_
_entity_poly.entity_id
_entity_poly.type
_entity_poly.pdbx_seq_one_letter_code
_entity_poly.pdbx_strand_id
1 'polypeptide(L)'
;MTVTAALDGLIVLDLTNFLSGPYCAMLLGDLGADVIKVERPDGGDDARRMPPFVDGRSQPFAIWNRNKRSITADLKKPEDVELVRQLALRADVLVENFRPGTLARLGLGWEDLSAANPRLIWCAISGFGQTGPWADHGGLDMMAQGMSGLMAGNGPPDGEPYRLPIAITDVTAGMFSALSVLAALQARERTGRGQRIDQSLFEAGVALGVYEAAHVFAHGTRPSRLGQLHRGSAPYRVFQTADGYITLGASKEKFWQALCGIIERPELATDPRFKTNAD
;
A
#
# COMPACT_ATOMS: atom_id res chain seq x y z
N MET A 1 -19.25 26.11 -13.56
CA MET A 1 -17.85 26.15 -13.05
C MET A 1 -17.24 24.84 -13.39
N THR A 2 -16.23 24.81 -14.23
CA THR A 2 -15.40 23.62 -14.45
C THR A 2 -14.68 23.34 -13.13
N VAL A 3 -14.96 22.19 -12.51
CA VAL A 3 -14.24 21.76 -11.32
C VAL A 3 -12.83 21.36 -11.76
N THR A 4 -11.84 22.16 -11.38
CA THR A 4 -10.42 21.83 -11.59
C THR A 4 -10.06 20.64 -10.71
N ALA A 5 -9.38 19.63 -11.23
CA ALA A 5 -8.95 18.50 -10.43
C ALA A 5 -7.95 18.92 -9.33
N ALA A 6 -7.89 18.17 -8.23
CA ALA A 6 -7.12 18.58 -7.04
C ALA A 6 -5.61 18.77 -7.33
N LEU A 7 -5.07 17.98 -8.26
CA LEU A 7 -3.65 18.02 -8.64
C LEU A 7 -3.43 18.52 -10.09
N ASP A 8 -4.41 19.26 -10.63
CA ASP A 8 -4.28 19.84 -11.98
C ASP A 8 -3.05 20.75 -12.05
N GLY A 9 -2.27 20.61 -13.13
CA GLY A 9 -1.02 21.35 -13.36
C GLY A 9 0.23 20.76 -12.66
N LEU A 10 0.10 19.72 -11.83
CA LEU A 10 1.25 19.04 -11.25
C LEU A 10 1.77 17.91 -12.16
N ILE A 11 3.08 17.82 -12.29
CA ILE A 11 3.78 16.81 -13.10
C ILE A 11 4.38 15.75 -12.18
N VAL A 12 4.02 14.49 -12.40
CA VAL A 12 4.55 13.32 -11.71
C VAL A 12 5.39 12.49 -12.67
N LEU A 13 6.67 12.33 -12.36
CA LEU A 13 7.57 11.41 -13.08
C LEU A 13 7.53 10.04 -12.40
N ASP A 14 7.02 9.05 -13.09
CA ASP A 14 6.85 7.68 -12.61
C ASP A 14 7.96 6.77 -13.18
N LEU A 15 8.97 6.46 -12.37
CA LEU A 15 10.08 5.54 -12.70
C LEU A 15 9.83 4.13 -12.14
N THR A 16 8.59 3.81 -11.78
CA THR A 16 8.27 2.58 -11.05
C THR A 16 7.95 1.40 -11.94
N ASN A 17 7.95 0.20 -11.35
CA ASN A 17 7.64 -1.05 -12.01
C ASN A 17 6.74 -1.92 -11.10
N PHE A 18 6.01 -2.88 -11.66
CA PHE A 18 5.10 -3.79 -10.98
C PHE A 18 3.86 -3.11 -10.37
N LEU A 19 3.77 -2.99 -9.02
CA LEU A 19 2.52 -2.62 -8.34
C LEU A 19 2.63 -1.42 -7.40
N SER A 20 3.43 -1.47 -6.35
CA SER A 20 3.41 -0.47 -5.27
C SER A 20 3.60 0.97 -5.74
N GLY A 21 4.65 1.21 -6.51
CA GLY A 21 4.93 2.52 -7.10
C GLY A 21 3.94 2.93 -8.18
N PRO A 22 3.64 2.05 -9.17
CA PRO A 22 2.61 2.34 -10.16
C PRO A 22 1.25 2.66 -9.55
N TYR A 23 0.89 2.01 -8.44
CA TYR A 23 -0.36 2.28 -7.71
C TYR A 23 -0.35 3.68 -7.07
N CYS A 24 0.77 4.09 -6.46
CA CYS A 24 0.93 5.46 -5.97
C CYS A 24 0.76 6.49 -7.08
N ALA A 25 1.50 6.33 -8.19
CA ALA A 25 1.44 7.26 -9.32
C ALA A 25 0.05 7.29 -9.97
N MET A 26 -0.65 6.16 -10.04
CA MET A 26 -2.03 6.07 -10.51
C MET A 26 -2.98 6.90 -9.63
N LEU A 27 -2.87 6.80 -8.31
CA LEU A 27 -3.71 7.60 -7.39
C LEU A 27 -3.51 9.11 -7.59
N LEU A 28 -2.26 9.54 -7.82
CA LEU A 28 -1.97 10.94 -8.14
C LEU A 28 -2.58 11.35 -9.48
N GLY A 29 -2.53 10.46 -10.49
CA GLY A 29 -3.18 10.67 -11.78
C GLY A 29 -4.71 10.71 -11.68
N ASP A 30 -5.33 9.86 -10.85
CA ASP A 30 -6.77 9.90 -10.58
C ASP A 30 -7.21 11.22 -9.91
N LEU A 31 -6.30 11.88 -9.19
CA LEU A 31 -6.52 13.21 -8.61
C LEU A 31 -6.21 14.36 -9.58
N GLY A 32 -5.79 14.06 -10.81
CA GLY A 32 -5.61 15.03 -11.89
C GLY A 32 -4.18 15.45 -12.20
N ALA A 33 -3.17 14.82 -11.59
CA ALA A 33 -1.80 15.08 -11.96
C ALA A 33 -1.47 14.55 -13.37
N ASP A 34 -0.60 15.23 -14.12
CA ASP A 34 -0.02 14.74 -15.37
C ASP A 34 1.10 13.75 -15.06
N VAL A 35 0.80 12.46 -15.19
CA VAL A 35 1.73 11.38 -14.87
C VAL A 35 2.48 10.91 -16.12
N ILE A 36 3.81 11.04 -16.11
CA ILE A 36 4.70 10.56 -17.16
C ILE A 36 5.43 9.32 -16.65
N LYS A 37 5.03 8.16 -17.16
CA LYS A 37 5.68 6.88 -16.84
C LYS A 37 6.85 6.64 -17.78
N VAL A 38 8.03 6.39 -17.20
CA VAL A 38 9.23 6.01 -17.93
C VAL A 38 9.38 4.49 -17.91
N GLU A 39 9.44 3.90 -19.07
CA GLU A 39 9.52 2.45 -19.25
C GLU A 39 10.78 2.06 -20.02
N ARG A 40 11.34 0.89 -19.72
CA ARG A 40 12.46 0.35 -20.50
C ARG A 40 12.03 0.00 -21.92
N PRO A 41 12.92 0.05 -22.94
CA PRO A 41 12.60 -0.27 -24.33
C PRO A 41 12.15 -1.73 -24.50
N ASP A 42 12.75 -2.64 -23.76
CA ASP A 42 12.51 -4.07 -23.86
C ASP A 42 11.29 -4.49 -23.01
N GLY A 43 10.12 -4.39 -23.62
CA GLY A 43 8.86 -4.86 -23.08
C GLY A 43 8.24 -4.01 -21.96
N GLY A 44 8.78 -2.86 -21.66
CA GLY A 44 8.23 -1.90 -20.70
C GLY A 44 8.20 -2.39 -19.25
N ASP A 45 7.17 -2.00 -18.53
CA ASP A 45 6.87 -2.46 -17.16
C ASP A 45 6.56 -3.96 -17.17
N ASP A 46 7.09 -4.70 -16.19
CA ASP A 46 6.86 -6.15 -16.08
C ASP A 46 5.39 -6.52 -15.93
N ALA A 47 4.57 -5.63 -15.38
CA ALA A 47 3.12 -5.81 -15.30
C ALA A 47 2.45 -5.94 -16.68
N ARG A 48 3.07 -5.48 -17.77
CA ARG A 48 2.57 -5.67 -19.14
C ARG A 48 2.51 -7.15 -19.57
N ARG A 49 3.26 -8.01 -18.87
CA ARG A 49 3.32 -9.47 -19.11
C ARG A 49 2.48 -10.28 -18.14
N MET A 50 1.75 -9.62 -17.22
CA MET A 50 0.92 -10.30 -16.22
C MET A 50 -0.48 -10.63 -16.78
N PRO A 51 -0.94 -11.89 -16.65
CA PRO A 51 -2.32 -12.26 -16.97
C PRO A 51 -3.30 -11.72 -15.90
N PRO A 52 -4.62 -11.65 -16.22
CA PRO A 52 -5.25 -12.05 -17.49
C PRO A 52 -5.08 -11.01 -18.60
N PHE A 53 -5.18 -11.48 -19.84
CA PHE A 53 -5.11 -10.61 -21.02
C PHE A 53 -6.49 -10.48 -21.67
N VAL A 54 -6.81 -9.27 -22.13
CA VAL A 54 -7.95 -8.98 -23.00
C VAL A 54 -7.41 -8.23 -24.21
N ASP A 55 -7.70 -8.72 -25.40
CA ASP A 55 -7.19 -8.18 -26.68
C ASP A 55 -5.66 -7.96 -26.67
N GLY A 56 -4.92 -8.93 -26.12
CA GLY A 56 -3.48 -8.90 -26.02
C GLY A 56 -2.91 -7.91 -24.98
N ARG A 57 -3.76 -7.25 -24.19
CA ARG A 57 -3.37 -6.28 -23.16
C ARG A 57 -3.52 -6.87 -21.76
N SER A 58 -2.49 -6.75 -20.95
CA SER A 58 -2.53 -7.11 -19.53
C SER A 58 -3.56 -6.26 -18.79
N GLN A 59 -4.53 -6.90 -18.16
CA GLN A 59 -5.52 -6.21 -17.34
C GLN A 59 -4.91 -5.66 -16.05
N PRO A 60 -4.04 -6.37 -15.34
CA PRO A 60 -3.29 -5.80 -14.23
C PRO A 60 -2.61 -4.48 -14.60
N PHE A 61 -1.80 -4.46 -15.67
CA PHE A 61 -1.16 -3.23 -16.11
C PHE A 61 -2.17 -2.09 -16.38
N ALA A 62 -3.27 -2.39 -17.06
CA ALA A 62 -4.29 -1.40 -17.41
C ALA A 62 -4.98 -0.82 -16.16
N ILE A 63 -5.17 -1.62 -15.11
CA ILE A 63 -5.84 -1.20 -13.87
C ILE A 63 -5.00 -0.17 -13.12
N TRP A 64 -3.71 -0.44 -12.86
CA TRP A 64 -2.90 0.45 -12.02
C TRP A 64 -1.93 1.35 -12.78
N ASN A 65 -2.09 1.43 -14.13
CA ASN A 65 -1.40 2.43 -14.95
C ASN A 65 -2.34 3.32 -15.77
N ARG A 66 -3.64 3.36 -15.40
CA ARG A 66 -4.57 4.33 -15.99
C ARG A 66 -4.14 5.77 -15.68
N ASN A 67 -4.59 6.70 -16.50
CA ASN A 67 -4.27 8.15 -16.38
C ASN A 67 -2.78 8.48 -16.44
N LYS A 68 -1.99 7.61 -17.13
CA LYS A 68 -0.56 7.86 -17.35
C LYS A 68 -0.25 7.96 -18.83
N ARG A 69 0.64 8.89 -19.17
CA ARG A 69 1.35 8.89 -20.44
C ARG A 69 2.63 8.07 -20.29
N SER A 70 3.03 7.33 -21.31
CA SER A 70 4.24 6.51 -21.26
C SER A 70 5.28 7.02 -22.26
N ILE A 71 6.54 7.02 -21.83
CA ILE A 71 7.70 7.21 -22.68
C ILE A 71 8.68 6.06 -22.45
N THR A 72 9.56 5.85 -23.43
CA THR A 72 10.59 4.81 -23.36
C THR A 72 11.95 5.44 -23.13
N ALA A 73 12.71 4.92 -22.14
CA ALA A 73 14.11 5.30 -21.91
C ALA A 73 14.91 4.10 -21.36
N ASP A 74 16.12 3.92 -21.89
CA ASP A 74 17.06 2.90 -21.42
C ASP A 74 18.06 3.52 -20.45
N LEU A 75 17.84 3.37 -19.17
CA LEU A 75 18.73 3.91 -18.13
C LEU A 75 20.16 3.33 -18.14
N LYS A 76 20.49 2.44 -19.07
CA LYS A 76 21.86 2.02 -19.36
C LYS A 76 22.57 2.95 -20.33
N LYS A 77 21.86 3.84 -21.01
CA LYS A 77 22.37 4.79 -21.98
C LYS A 77 22.47 6.18 -21.37
N PRO A 78 23.65 6.83 -21.42
CA PRO A 78 23.83 8.16 -20.84
C PRO A 78 22.85 9.21 -21.38
N GLU A 79 22.54 9.16 -22.69
CA GLU A 79 21.58 10.07 -23.31
C GLU A 79 20.16 9.95 -22.76
N ASP A 80 19.73 8.73 -22.46
CA ASP A 80 18.40 8.46 -21.89
C ASP A 80 18.37 8.81 -20.39
N VAL A 81 19.46 8.60 -19.66
CA VAL A 81 19.61 9.07 -18.27
C VAL A 81 19.50 10.60 -18.21
N GLU A 82 20.15 11.31 -19.13
CA GLU A 82 20.05 12.77 -19.19
C GLU A 82 18.64 13.23 -19.56
N LEU A 83 17.94 12.53 -20.47
CA LEU A 83 16.53 12.79 -20.77
C LEU A 83 15.67 12.69 -19.49
N VAL A 84 15.82 11.58 -18.73
CA VAL A 84 15.07 11.37 -17.48
C VAL A 84 15.45 12.44 -16.44
N ARG A 85 16.71 12.84 -16.37
CA ARG A 85 17.15 13.93 -15.49
C ARG A 85 16.46 15.25 -15.85
N GLN A 86 16.38 15.61 -17.12
CA GLN A 86 15.69 16.82 -17.58
C GLN A 86 14.19 16.80 -17.27
N LEU A 87 13.55 15.64 -17.35
CA LEU A 87 12.16 15.47 -16.94
C LEU A 87 12.00 15.64 -15.40
N ALA A 88 12.90 15.05 -14.61
CA ALA A 88 12.89 15.17 -13.15
C ALA A 88 13.07 16.63 -12.68
N LEU A 89 13.89 17.41 -13.39
CA LEU A 89 14.08 18.83 -13.08
C LEU A 89 12.83 19.69 -13.32
N ARG A 90 11.89 19.20 -14.11
CA ARG A 90 10.61 19.87 -14.40
C ARG A 90 9.44 19.26 -13.65
N ALA A 91 9.64 18.10 -13.03
CA ALA A 91 8.60 17.41 -12.27
C ALA A 91 8.40 18.02 -10.88
N ASP A 92 7.18 17.97 -10.41
CA ASP A 92 6.82 18.28 -9.02
C ASP A 92 7.09 17.12 -8.10
N VAL A 93 6.85 15.89 -8.60
CA VAL A 93 6.98 14.64 -7.87
C VAL A 93 7.74 13.64 -8.74
N LEU A 94 8.68 12.92 -8.16
CA LEU A 94 9.29 11.72 -8.73
C LEU A 94 8.95 10.54 -7.84
N VAL A 95 8.40 9.48 -8.42
CA VAL A 95 8.12 8.21 -7.73
C VAL A 95 9.01 7.12 -8.31
N GLU A 96 9.70 6.38 -7.45
CA GLU A 96 10.56 5.27 -7.86
C GLU A 96 10.40 4.07 -6.92
N ASN A 97 10.68 2.85 -7.41
CA ASN A 97 10.70 1.65 -6.58
C ASN A 97 11.85 0.69 -6.95
N PHE A 98 12.99 1.26 -7.31
CA PHE A 98 14.23 0.52 -7.51
C PHE A 98 14.83 0.06 -6.17
N ARG A 99 15.82 -0.80 -6.26
CA ARG A 99 16.64 -1.10 -5.08
C ARG A 99 17.37 0.17 -4.62
N PRO A 100 17.50 0.38 -3.30
CA PRO A 100 18.22 1.52 -2.76
C PRO A 100 19.58 1.77 -3.44
N GLY A 101 19.89 3.02 -3.68
CA GLY A 101 21.13 3.45 -4.35
C GLY A 101 21.15 3.26 -5.86
N THR A 102 20.16 2.64 -6.50
CA THR A 102 20.18 2.43 -7.96
C THR A 102 20.16 3.75 -8.73
N LEU A 103 19.21 4.64 -8.41
CA LEU A 103 19.13 5.95 -9.08
C LEU A 103 20.31 6.85 -8.71
N ALA A 104 20.83 6.77 -7.49
CA ALA A 104 22.01 7.55 -7.08
C ALA A 104 23.25 7.23 -7.95
N ARG A 105 23.46 5.95 -8.29
CA ARG A 105 24.56 5.56 -9.21
C ARG A 105 24.43 6.11 -10.62
N LEU A 106 23.23 6.54 -11.00
CA LEU A 106 22.93 7.14 -12.31
C LEU A 106 22.88 8.68 -12.25
N GLY A 107 23.20 9.30 -11.12
CA GLY A 107 23.04 10.75 -10.93
C GLY A 107 21.57 11.21 -10.90
N LEU A 108 20.64 10.28 -10.63
CA LEU A 108 19.21 10.52 -10.50
C LEU A 108 18.73 10.35 -9.06
N GLY A 109 19.64 10.34 -8.08
CA GLY A 109 19.32 10.22 -6.65
C GLY A 109 18.76 11.50 -6.07
N TRP A 110 18.26 11.40 -4.84
CA TRP A 110 17.72 12.54 -4.11
C TRP A 110 18.71 13.72 -4.02
N GLU A 111 19.96 13.45 -3.66
CA GLU A 111 20.96 14.50 -3.44
C GLU A 111 21.22 15.30 -4.72
N ASP A 112 21.36 14.61 -5.87
CA ASP A 112 21.62 15.24 -7.16
C ASP A 112 20.41 16.05 -7.64
N LEU A 113 19.22 15.45 -7.58
CA LEU A 113 18.01 16.05 -8.11
C LEU A 113 17.49 17.19 -7.23
N SER A 114 17.55 17.06 -5.90
CA SER A 114 17.08 18.10 -4.97
C SER A 114 17.98 19.34 -4.96
N ALA A 115 19.28 19.17 -5.23
CA ALA A 115 20.18 20.30 -5.40
C ALA A 115 19.82 21.14 -6.64
N ALA A 116 19.39 20.47 -7.72
CA ALA A 116 19.03 21.14 -8.98
C ALA A 116 17.55 21.58 -9.03
N ASN A 117 16.65 20.86 -8.38
CA ASN A 117 15.24 21.19 -8.19
C ASN A 117 14.85 21.13 -6.72
N PRO A 118 15.07 22.20 -5.93
CA PRO A 118 14.78 22.21 -4.49
C PRO A 118 13.29 22.05 -4.14
N ARG A 119 12.40 22.14 -5.13
CA ARG A 119 10.94 21.94 -4.95
C ARG A 119 10.50 20.50 -5.22
N LEU A 120 11.38 19.64 -5.71
CA LEU A 120 11.07 18.25 -6.04
C LEU A 120 10.64 17.48 -4.78
N ILE A 121 9.54 16.75 -4.88
CA ILE A 121 9.16 15.72 -3.93
C ILE A 121 9.63 14.38 -4.50
N TRP A 122 10.53 13.72 -3.81
CA TRP A 122 11.12 12.45 -4.25
C TRP A 122 10.61 11.31 -3.36
N CYS A 123 9.84 10.40 -3.93
CA CYS A 123 9.19 9.31 -3.21
C CYS A 123 9.79 7.97 -3.64
N ALA A 124 10.54 7.34 -2.73
CA ALA A 124 11.09 6.01 -2.92
C ALA A 124 10.24 4.96 -2.18
N ILE A 125 9.91 3.88 -2.88
CA ILE A 125 9.18 2.74 -2.31
C ILE A 125 10.07 1.51 -2.43
N SER A 126 10.41 0.88 -1.32
CA SER A 126 11.28 -0.29 -1.32
C SER A 126 10.78 -1.38 -0.36
N GLY A 127 11.41 -2.54 -0.35
CA GLY A 127 11.01 -3.64 0.54
C GLY A 127 11.12 -3.27 2.02
N PHE A 128 12.27 -2.64 2.39
CA PHE A 128 12.64 -2.42 3.80
C PHE A 128 13.10 -0.99 4.12
N GLY A 129 12.88 -0.04 3.20
CA GLY A 129 13.34 1.34 3.35
C GLY A 129 14.72 1.57 2.74
N GLN A 130 15.13 2.85 2.69
CA GLN A 130 16.40 3.30 2.13
C GLN A 130 17.55 3.22 3.14
N THR A 131 17.23 2.95 4.41
CA THR A 131 18.18 2.91 5.53
C THR A 131 17.91 1.69 6.40
N GLY A 132 18.85 1.40 7.33
CA GLY A 132 18.71 0.29 8.26
C GLY A 132 19.35 -1.01 7.77
N PRO A 133 19.34 -2.07 8.61
CA PRO A 133 20.11 -3.29 8.36
C PRO A 133 19.61 -4.12 7.17
N TRP A 134 18.40 -3.88 6.69
CA TRP A 134 17.76 -4.61 5.60
C TRP A 134 17.61 -3.79 4.31
N ALA A 135 18.15 -2.58 4.26
CA ALA A 135 18.00 -1.67 3.10
C ALA A 135 18.48 -2.30 1.78
N ASP A 136 19.55 -3.08 1.80
CA ASP A 136 20.11 -3.74 0.61
C ASP A 136 19.34 -5.00 0.19
N HIS A 137 18.35 -5.43 0.97
CA HIS A 137 17.56 -6.61 0.63
C HIS A 137 16.40 -6.26 -0.29
N GLY A 138 16.16 -7.13 -1.27
CA GLY A 138 14.93 -7.06 -2.07
C GLY A 138 13.73 -7.47 -1.23
N GLY A 139 12.61 -6.76 -1.39
CA GLY A 139 11.35 -7.11 -0.75
C GLY A 139 10.25 -7.29 -1.79
N LEU A 140 9.42 -8.30 -1.57
CA LEU A 140 8.17 -8.53 -2.28
C LEU A 140 7.03 -8.55 -1.27
N ASP A 141 5.82 -8.30 -1.71
CA ASP A 141 4.62 -8.29 -0.86
C ASP A 141 4.55 -9.50 0.10
N MET A 142 4.71 -10.71 -0.40
CA MET A 142 4.65 -11.92 0.43
C MET A 142 5.72 -11.95 1.52
N MET A 143 6.93 -11.45 1.23
CA MET A 143 8.01 -11.35 2.22
C MET A 143 7.66 -10.31 3.29
N ALA A 144 7.15 -9.15 2.86
CA ALA A 144 6.71 -8.10 3.77
C ALA A 144 5.53 -8.53 4.64
N GLN A 145 4.54 -9.26 4.10
CA GLN A 145 3.46 -9.87 4.88
C GLN A 145 3.98 -10.84 5.95
N GLY A 146 4.96 -11.68 5.61
CA GLY A 146 5.57 -12.62 6.56
C GLY A 146 6.32 -11.91 7.68
N MET A 147 7.21 -10.98 7.31
CA MET A 147 8.10 -10.29 8.24
C MET A 147 7.38 -9.26 9.13
N SER A 148 6.34 -8.60 8.63
CA SER A 148 5.52 -7.66 9.40
C SER A 148 4.59 -8.35 10.43
N GLY A 149 4.45 -9.69 10.37
CA GLY A 149 3.60 -10.44 11.26
C GLY A 149 2.15 -10.62 10.77
N LEU A 150 1.75 -10.03 9.65
CA LEU A 150 0.39 -10.18 9.11
C LEU A 150 0.02 -11.64 8.87
N MET A 151 0.95 -12.44 8.29
CA MET A 151 0.72 -13.87 8.10
C MET A 151 0.61 -14.63 9.42
N ALA A 152 1.39 -14.23 10.43
CA ALA A 152 1.34 -14.88 11.74
C ALA A 152 0.00 -14.68 12.45
N GLY A 153 -0.69 -13.57 12.18
CA GLY A 153 -2.04 -13.29 12.70
C GLY A 153 -3.17 -13.90 11.86
N ASN A 154 -2.90 -14.32 10.62
CA ASN A 154 -3.89 -14.81 9.67
C ASN A 154 -3.88 -16.34 9.54
N GLY A 155 -5.06 -16.95 9.51
CA GLY A 155 -5.24 -18.40 9.37
C GLY A 155 -5.98 -19.04 10.54
N PRO A 156 -6.23 -20.35 10.47
CA PRO A 156 -6.91 -21.07 11.54
C PRO A 156 -6.08 -21.09 12.84
N PRO A 157 -6.71 -21.16 14.03
CA PRO A 157 -6.02 -21.11 15.32
C PRO A 157 -4.89 -22.13 15.45
N ASP A 158 -5.16 -23.37 15.08
CA ASP A 158 -4.23 -24.51 15.20
C ASP A 158 -3.59 -24.91 13.85
N GLY A 159 -3.72 -24.06 12.82
CA GLY A 159 -3.23 -24.34 11.48
C GLY A 159 -2.01 -23.54 11.08
N GLU A 160 -1.73 -23.55 9.78
CA GLU A 160 -0.64 -22.78 9.17
C GLU A 160 -0.96 -21.28 9.11
N PRO A 161 0.07 -20.41 9.09
CA PRO A 161 -0.11 -19.00 8.79
C PRO A 161 -0.48 -18.81 7.31
N TYR A 162 -1.51 -18.00 7.06
CA TYR A 162 -1.96 -17.72 5.70
C TYR A 162 -1.53 -16.32 5.26
N ARG A 163 -1.06 -16.23 4.01
CA ARG A 163 -0.93 -14.92 3.37
C ARG A 163 -2.32 -14.37 3.03
N LEU A 164 -2.46 -13.06 2.98
CA LEU A 164 -3.60 -12.44 2.32
C LEU A 164 -3.47 -12.65 0.79
N PRO A 165 -4.55 -13.01 0.07
CA PRO A 165 -4.48 -13.30 -1.37
C PRO A 165 -4.20 -12.04 -2.21
N ILE A 166 -4.47 -10.87 -1.68
CA ILE A 166 -4.14 -9.57 -2.28
C ILE A 166 -2.72 -9.14 -1.91
N ALA A 167 -2.05 -8.39 -2.77
CA ALA A 167 -0.74 -7.80 -2.49
C ALA A 167 -0.89 -6.60 -1.53
N ILE A 168 -1.27 -6.89 -0.29
CA ILE A 168 -1.74 -5.88 0.67
C ILE A 168 -0.66 -4.88 1.06
N THR A 169 0.60 -5.32 1.20
CA THR A 169 1.69 -4.43 1.57
C THR A 169 2.11 -3.53 0.41
N ASP A 170 2.06 -4.01 -0.84
CA ASP A 170 2.26 -3.19 -2.03
C ASP A 170 1.21 -2.09 -2.15
N VAL A 171 -0.08 -2.47 -2.06
CA VAL A 171 -1.20 -1.53 -2.18
C VAL A 171 -1.15 -0.50 -1.07
N THR A 172 -0.93 -0.93 0.18
CA THR A 172 -0.86 -0.03 1.33
C THR A 172 0.34 0.91 1.25
N ALA A 173 1.51 0.41 0.84
CA ALA A 173 2.68 1.25 0.61
C ALA A 173 2.42 2.29 -0.49
N GLY A 174 1.77 1.91 -1.58
CA GLY A 174 1.34 2.84 -2.63
C GLY A 174 0.39 3.91 -2.12
N MET A 175 -0.59 3.54 -1.28
CA MET A 175 -1.52 4.49 -0.66
C MET A 175 -0.82 5.44 0.32
N PHE A 176 0.04 4.92 1.20
CA PHE A 176 0.81 5.76 2.14
C PHE A 176 1.77 6.68 1.39
N SER A 177 2.38 6.22 0.31
CA SER A 177 3.22 7.06 -0.55
C SER A 177 2.42 8.21 -1.16
N ALA A 178 1.25 7.94 -1.72
CA ALA A 178 0.38 8.98 -2.27
C ALA A 178 -0.04 9.98 -1.19
N LEU A 179 -0.44 9.52 0.00
CA LEU A 179 -0.77 10.37 1.15
C LEU A 179 0.43 11.24 1.57
N SER A 180 1.62 10.65 1.64
CA SER A 180 2.85 11.37 2.00
C SER A 180 3.24 12.42 0.94
N VAL A 181 3.03 12.11 -0.35
CA VAL A 181 3.20 13.08 -1.43
C VAL A 181 2.24 14.25 -1.27
N LEU A 182 0.96 14.01 -0.98
CA LEU A 182 -0.02 15.08 -0.74
C LEU A 182 0.37 15.94 0.47
N ALA A 183 0.84 15.33 1.56
CA ALA A 183 1.33 16.06 2.73
C ALA A 183 2.58 16.90 2.41
N ALA A 184 3.52 16.36 1.60
CA ALA A 184 4.70 17.07 1.15
C ALA A 184 4.37 18.23 0.20
N LEU A 185 3.38 18.07 -0.70
CA LEU A 185 2.86 19.16 -1.53
C LEU A 185 2.30 20.30 -0.65
N GLN A 186 1.49 19.96 0.35
CA GLN A 186 0.95 20.94 1.30
C GLN A 186 2.06 21.63 2.13
N ALA A 187 3.09 20.89 2.53
CA ALA A 187 4.24 21.48 3.23
C ALA A 187 5.04 22.41 2.30
N ARG A 188 5.21 22.02 1.03
CA ARG A 188 5.92 22.81 0.01
C ARG A 188 5.31 24.18 -0.22
N GLU A 189 3.98 24.33 -0.13
CA GLU A 189 3.32 25.63 -0.26
C GLU A 189 3.76 26.62 0.83
N ARG A 190 4.11 26.13 2.02
CA ARG A 190 4.58 26.98 3.13
C ARG A 190 6.10 27.18 3.12
N THR A 191 6.84 26.14 2.75
CA THR A 191 8.32 26.12 2.87
C THR A 191 9.05 26.50 1.60
N GLY A 192 8.36 26.43 0.45
CA GLY A 192 8.97 26.57 -0.87
C GLY A 192 9.84 25.38 -1.30
N ARG A 193 9.96 24.35 -0.45
CA ARG A 193 10.89 23.21 -0.65
C ARG A 193 10.15 21.88 -0.72
N GLY A 194 10.62 21.01 -1.60
CA GLY A 194 10.21 19.61 -1.65
C GLY A 194 10.78 18.78 -0.50
N GLN A 195 10.47 17.48 -0.51
CA GLN A 195 10.87 16.54 0.55
C GLN A 195 11.24 15.18 -0.04
N ARG A 196 12.11 14.46 0.65
CA ARG A 196 12.33 13.05 0.43
C ARG A 196 11.34 12.24 1.26
N ILE A 197 10.67 11.28 0.61
CA ILE A 197 9.77 10.31 1.22
C ILE A 197 10.42 8.94 1.06
N ASP A 198 10.57 8.22 2.16
CA ASP A 198 11.06 6.85 2.21
C ASP A 198 9.93 5.96 2.73
N GLN A 199 9.38 5.12 1.87
CA GLN A 199 8.28 4.21 2.18
C GLN A 199 8.75 2.76 2.02
N SER A 200 8.48 1.92 3.00
CA SER A 200 8.74 0.49 2.86
C SER A 200 7.47 -0.37 2.85
N LEU A 201 7.54 -1.50 2.15
CA LEU A 201 6.48 -2.51 2.20
C LEU A 201 6.35 -3.11 3.59
N PHE A 202 7.49 -3.29 4.27
CA PHE A 202 7.56 -3.83 5.63
C PHE A 202 6.81 -2.92 6.63
N GLU A 203 7.11 -1.62 6.63
CA GLU A 203 6.45 -0.65 7.52
C GLU A 203 4.95 -0.53 7.21
N ALA A 204 4.57 -0.58 5.92
CA ALA A 204 3.17 -0.63 5.52
C ALA A 204 2.46 -1.85 6.12
N GLY A 205 3.11 -3.02 6.11
CA GLY A 205 2.59 -4.23 6.73
C GLY A 205 2.48 -4.11 8.26
N VAL A 206 3.49 -3.54 8.92
CA VAL A 206 3.45 -3.30 10.38
C VAL A 206 2.33 -2.35 10.76
N ALA A 207 2.12 -1.28 9.98
CA ALA A 207 1.05 -0.30 10.22
C ALA A 207 -0.35 -0.90 10.15
N LEU A 208 -0.56 -1.99 9.41
CA LEU A 208 -1.84 -2.71 9.34
C LEU A 208 -2.11 -3.56 10.59
N GLY A 209 -1.08 -3.92 11.36
CA GLY A 209 -1.17 -4.79 12.53
C GLY A 209 -1.69 -4.09 13.80
N VAL A 210 -2.70 -3.24 13.71
CA VAL A 210 -3.17 -2.35 14.80
C VAL A 210 -3.50 -3.12 16.08
N TYR A 211 -4.36 -4.12 16.03
CA TYR A 211 -4.77 -4.91 17.21
C TYR A 211 -3.66 -5.84 17.69
N GLU A 212 -2.93 -6.43 16.77
CA GLU A 212 -1.81 -7.33 17.07
C GLU A 212 -0.66 -6.57 17.74
N ALA A 213 -0.35 -5.38 17.24
CA ALA A 213 0.65 -4.49 17.84
C ALA A 213 0.23 -4.06 19.26
N ALA A 214 -1.05 -3.66 19.44
CA ALA A 214 -1.59 -3.32 20.76
C ALA A 214 -1.48 -4.50 21.74
N HIS A 215 -1.78 -5.73 21.30
CA HIS A 215 -1.63 -6.93 22.11
C HIS A 215 -0.17 -7.17 22.52
N VAL A 216 0.77 -7.05 21.56
CA VAL A 216 2.21 -7.22 21.85
C VAL A 216 2.69 -6.17 22.86
N PHE A 217 2.32 -4.92 22.68
CA PHE A 217 2.73 -3.83 23.59
C PHE A 217 2.11 -3.98 24.99
N ALA A 218 0.87 -4.47 25.09
CA ALA A 218 0.20 -4.66 26.38
C ALA A 218 0.69 -5.89 27.15
N HIS A 219 0.98 -6.98 26.46
CA HIS A 219 1.22 -8.29 27.07
C HIS A 219 2.63 -8.85 26.87
N GLY A 220 3.43 -8.28 25.96
CA GLY A 220 4.77 -8.78 25.62
C GLY A 220 4.78 -10.14 24.91
N THR A 221 3.63 -10.63 24.46
CA THR A 221 3.47 -11.97 23.89
C THR A 221 2.96 -11.91 22.47
N ARG A 222 3.33 -12.93 21.67
CA ARG A 222 2.81 -13.08 20.31
C ARG A 222 1.30 -13.33 20.37
N PRO A 223 0.47 -12.57 19.62
CA PRO A 223 -0.94 -12.85 19.52
C PRO A 223 -1.20 -14.18 18.79
N SER A 224 -2.16 -14.96 19.29
CA SER A 224 -2.62 -16.17 18.62
C SER A 224 -3.43 -15.86 17.37
N ARG A 225 -3.44 -16.78 16.40
CA ARG A 225 -4.40 -16.74 15.30
C ARG A 225 -5.80 -17.04 15.81
N LEU A 226 -6.79 -16.36 15.28
CA LEU A 226 -8.18 -16.47 15.73
C LEU A 226 -9.11 -17.03 14.64
N GLY A 227 -8.57 -17.36 13.46
CA GLY A 227 -9.38 -17.76 12.32
C GLY A 227 -10.37 -16.67 11.93
N GLN A 228 -11.65 -16.96 12.13
CA GLN A 228 -12.72 -16.02 11.80
C GLN A 228 -13.21 -15.19 13.02
N LEU A 229 -12.61 -15.39 14.20
CA LEU A 229 -13.00 -14.66 15.40
C LEU A 229 -12.36 -13.28 15.45
N HIS A 230 -13.02 -12.34 16.12
CA HIS A 230 -12.47 -11.04 16.45
C HIS A 230 -11.79 -11.09 17.83
N ARG A 231 -10.63 -10.43 17.99
CA ARG A 231 -9.84 -10.47 19.23
C ARG A 231 -10.53 -9.86 20.44
N GLY A 232 -11.36 -8.86 20.25
CA GLY A 232 -11.96 -8.09 21.34
C GLY A 232 -13.49 -7.97 21.25
N SER A 233 -14.17 -8.73 20.39
CA SER A 233 -15.62 -8.59 20.20
C SER A 233 -16.30 -9.93 19.95
N ALA A 234 -17.38 -10.21 20.66
CA ALA A 234 -18.24 -11.38 20.49
C ALA A 234 -19.73 -11.01 20.64
N PRO A 235 -20.62 -11.62 19.83
CA PRO A 235 -20.32 -12.36 18.61
C PRO A 235 -19.89 -11.42 17.47
N TYR A 236 -18.77 -11.72 16.85
CA TYR A 236 -18.25 -11.01 15.67
C TYR A 236 -17.44 -11.99 14.81
N ARG A 237 -18.10 -12.63 13.85
CA ARG A 237 -17.48 -13.67 13.00
C ARG A 237 -18.33 -14.04 11.80
N VAL A 238 -17.78 -14.93 10.98
CA VAL A 238 -18.53 -15.64 9.92
C VAL A 238 -19.20 -16.87 10.50
N PHE A 239 -20.46 -17.12 10.11
CA PHE A 239 -21.23 -18.32 10.44
C PHE A 239 -21.62 -19.03 9.15
N GLN A 240 -21.61 -20.38 9.20
CA GLN A 240 -22.12 -21.20 8.12
C GLN A 240 -23.64 -21.25 8.21
N THR A 241 -24.29 -21.15 7.06
CA THR A 241 -25.74 -21.33 6.87
C THR A 241 -25.99 -22.63 6.11
N ALA A 242 -27.25 -22.94 5.87
CA ALA A 242 -27.63 -24.13 5.08
C ALA A 242 -27.14 -24.06 3.63
N ASP A 243 -27.01 -22.87 3.08
CA ASP A 243 -26.70 -22.59 1.67
C ASP A 243 -25.45 -21.73 1.44
N GLY A 244 -24.72 -21.38 2.51
CA GLY A 244 -23.54 -20.55 2.36
C GLY A 244 -22.98 -20.02 3.69
N TYR A 245 -22.68 -18.73 3.74
CA TYR A 245 -22.09 -18.06 4.88
C TYR A 245 -22.70 -16.69 5.10
N ILE A 246 -22.83 -16.29 6.38
CA ILE A 246 -23.17 -14.92 6.79
C ILE A 246 -22.08 -14.36 7.67
N THR A 247 -21.91 -13.04 7.63
CA THR A 247 -21.14 -12.30 8.63
C THR A 247 -22.09 -11.72 9.67
N LEU A 248 -21.71 -11.81 10.95
CA LEU A 248 -22.53 -11.30 12.05
C LEU A 248 -21.64 -10.57 13.05
N GLY A 249 -22.08 -9.37 13.46
CA GLY A 249 -21.46 -8.57 14.50
C GLY A 249 -22.51 -8.00 15.43
N ALA A 250 -22.60 -8.52 16.67
CA ALA A 250 -23.58 -8.09 17.68
C ALA A 250 -22.92 -7.91 19.06
N SER A 251 -21.75 -7.29 19.11
CA SER A 251 -20.95 -7.13 20.31
C SER A 251 -21.42 -6.03 21.28
N LYS A 252 -22.40 -5.18 20.87
CA LYS A 252 -23.04 -4.22 21.77
C LYS A 252 -24.29 -4.84 22.36
N GLU A 253 -24.55 -4.56 23.63
CA GLU A 253 -25.67 -5.13 24.39
C GLU A 253 -27.01 -5.08 23.63
N LYS A 254 -27.38 -3.92 23.09
CA LYS A 254 -28.63 -3.78 22.33
C LYS A 254 -28.70 -4.67 21.08
N PHE A 255 -27.55 -4.97 20.46
CA PHE A 255 -27.50 -5.85 19.28
C PHE A 255 -27.49 -7.32 19.68
N TRP A 256 -26.88 -7.63 20.83
CA TRP A 256 -26.96 -8.96 21.42
C TRP A 256 -28.42 -9.33 21.79
N GLN A 257 -29.14 -8.46 22.49
CA GLN A 257 -30.55 -8.64 22.81
C GLN A 257 -31.43 -8.83 21.56
N ALA A 258 -31.20 -7.98 20.53
CA ALA A 258 -31.90 -8.11 19.25
C ALA A 258 -31.60 -9.45 18.57
N LEU A 259 -30.34 -9.87 18.57
CA LEU A 259 -29.93 -11.16 18.03
C LEU A 259 -30.61 -12.33 18.75
N CYS A 260 -30.63 -12.31 20.06
CA CYS A 260 -31.31 -13.34 20.86
C CYS A 260 -32.81 -13.49 20.49
N GLY A 261 -33.47 -12.36 20.21
CA GLY A 261 -34.85 -12.38 19.69
C GLY A 261 -34.96 -12.95 18.28
N ILE A 262 -34.03 -12.58 17.36
CA ILE A 262 -34.02 -13.05 15.98
C ILE A 262 -33.79 -14.56 15.87
N ILE A 263 -32.90 -15.11 16.70
CA ILE A 263 -32.59 -16.54 16.71
C ILE A 263 -33.57 -17.35 17.60
N GLU A 264 -34.65 -16.71 18.08
CA GLU A 264 -35.68 -17.30 18.92
C GLU A 264 -35.13 -17.90 20.24
N ARG A 265 -34.10 -17.28 20.81
CA ARG A 265 -33.46 -17.67 22.07
C ARG A 265 -33.35 -16.47 23.03
N PRO A 266 -34.52 -15.85 23.42
CA PRO A 266 -34.51 -14.63 24.25
C PRO A 266 -33.89 -14.84 25.65
N GLU A 267 -33.88 -16.08 26.16
CA GLU A 267 -33.26 -16.41 27.43
C GLU A 267 -31.74 -16.18 27.46
N LEU A 268 -31.08 -16.22 26.33
CA LEU A 268 -29.63 -15.95 26.23
C LEU A 268 -29.27 -14.50 26.55
N ALA A 269 -30.20 -13.57 26.37
CA ALA A 269 -29.99 -12.16 26.67
C ALA A 269 -29.81 -11.90 28.20
N THR A 270 -30.31 -12.80 29.05
CA THR A 270 -30.20 -12.69 30.50
C THR A 270 -29.32 -13.77 31.13
N ASP A 271 -28.77 -14.66 30.36
CA ASP A 271 -27.89 -15.74 30.82
C ASP A 271 -26.57 -15.15 31.35
N PRO A 272 -26.17 -15.49 32.61
CA PRO A 272 -24.91 -14.99 33.17
C PRO A 272 -23.65 -15.29 32.36
N ARG A 273 -23.65 -16.35 31.55
CA ARG A 273 -22.53 -16.72 30.68
C ARG A 273 -22.29 -15.76 29.52
N PHE A 274 -23.26 -14.88 29.23
CA PHE A 274 -23.22 -13.93 28.10
C PHE A 274 -23.54 -12.51 28.57
N LYS A 275 -23.27 -12.20 29.84
CA LYS A 275 -23.62 -10.91 30.44
C LYS A 275 -22.81 -9.74 29.90
N THR A 276 -21.56 -9.99 29.57
CA THR A 276 -20.68 -8.98 29.00
C THR A 276 -19.92 -9.53 27.79
N ASN A 277 -19.32 -8.64 27.01
CA ASN A 277 -18.47 -9.10 25.89
C ASN A 277 -17.23 -9.89 26.35
N ALA A 278 -16.85 -9.82 27.60
CA ALA A 278 -15.72 -10.57 28.16
C ALA A 278 -16.10 -12.02 28.50
N ASP A 279 -17.37 -12.27 28.88
CA ASP A 279 -17.93 -13.61 29.17
C ASP A 279 -18.12 -14.41 27.87
#